data_e5148cdb93a84e092654f445552f442d
#
_entry.id   e5148cdb93a84e092654f445552f442d
#
_cell.length_a   1.000
_cell.length_b   1.000
_cell.length_c   1.000
_cell.angle_alpha   90.00
_cell.angle_beta   90.00
_cell.angle_gamma   90.00
#
_symmetry.space_group_name_H-M   'P 1'
#
loop_
_entity.id
_entity.type
_entity.pdbx_description
1 polymer ?
#
loop_
_entity_poly.entity_id
_entity_poly.type
_entity_poly.pdbx_seq_one_letter_code
_entity_poly.pdbx_strand_id
1 'polypeptide(L)'
;MTAAVTSQVSGKRYMFKPNSSEFTNFTADFTNDEGCFTFTLHGRPCSIHFGFGKLVCGQFPVYDQRYAASGVWVSENTLYVRAHVIDAFVGSVHFEVVFGDADVTVFMRKQEESLFGEFQGHLVGMVCGCL
;
A
#
# COMPACT_ATOMS: atom_id res chain seq x y z
N MET A 1 -9.97 2.06 -16.59
CA MET A 1 -10.20 3.42 -16.38
C MET A 1 -8.96 4.24 -16.09
N THR A 2 -8.02 3.79 -15.40
CA THR A 2 -6.84 4.56 -15.05
C THR A 2 -5.60 3.94 -15.64
N ALA A 3 -5.73 3.39 -16.83
CA ALA A 3 -4.62 2.70 -17.48
C ALA A 3 -3.41 3.61 -17.65
N ALA A 4 -3.62 4.89 -17.95
CA ALA A 4 -2.50 5.81 -18.11
C ALA A 4 -1.74 6.02 -16.81
N VAL A 5 -2.44 6.23 -15.71
CA VAL A 5 -1.80 6.40 -14.41
C VAL A 5 -1.13 5.10 -13.98
N THR A 6 -1.80 3.97 -14.18
CA THR A 6 -1.25 2.67 -13.82
C THR A 6 0.08 2.44 -14.52
N SER A 7 0.16 2.71 -15.82
CA SER A 7 1.40 2.50 -16.55
C SER A 7 2.48 3.50 -16.17
N GLN A 8 2.08 4.71 -15.74
CA GLN A 8 3.05 5.71 -15.32
C GLN A 8 3.69 5.40 -13.97
N VAL A 9 2.93 4.81 -13.06
CA VAL A 9 3.41 4.62 -11.69
C VAL A 9 3.88 3.20 -11.40
N SER A 10 3.47 2.22 -12.21
CA SER A 10 3.81 0.83 -11.96
C SER A 10 5.33 0.64 -12.02
N GLY A 11 5.88 0.07 -10.98
CA GLY A 11 7.30 -0.20 -10.88
C GLY A 11 8.17 0.98 -10.46
N LYS A 12 7.60 2.17 -10.32
CA LYS A 12 8.37 3.30 -9.82
C LYS A 12 8.65 3.13 -8.33
N ARG A 13 9.87 3.47 -7.96
CA ARG A 13 10.29 3.39 -6.57
C ARG A 13 10.26 4.78 -5.95
N TYR A 14 9.61 4.89 -4.81
CA TYR A 14 9.53 6.12 -4.05
C TYR A 14 10.28 5.97 -2.75
N MET A 15 10.92 7.05 -2.31
CA MET A 15 11.56 7.10 -1.00
C MET A 15 10.73 7.99 -0.10
N PHE A 16 10.33 7.48 1.05
CA PHE A 16 9.55 8.23 2.00
C PHE A 16 10.43 9.21 2.77
N LYS A 17 9.85 10.36 3.11
CA LYS A 17 10.46 11.26 4.08
C LYS A 17 10.50 10.56 5.44
N PRO A 18 11.43 10.96 6.33
CA PRO A 18 11.49 10.35 7.65
C PRO A 18 10.13 10.37 8.34
N ASN A 19 9.80 9.27 8.99
CA ASN A 19 8.51 9.10 9.63
C ASN A 19 8.67 8.22 10.86
N SER A 20 7.72 8.32 11.78
CA SER A 20 7.83 7.64 13.08
C SER A 20 7.68 6.13 12.95
N SER A 21 7.05 5.64 11.90
CA SER A 21 6.87 4.20 11.70
C SER A 21 8.03 3.55 10.94
N GLU A 22 8.99 4.34 10.45
CA GLU A 22 10.16 3.85 9.77
C GLU A 22 9.87 3.11 8.47
N PHE A 23 8.89 3.58 7.74
CA PHE A 23 8.72 3.19 6.34
C PHE A 23 9.76 3.95 5.52
N THR A 24 10.50 3.25 4.65
CA THR A 24 11.57 3.90 3.90
C THR A 24 11.32 3.99 2.41
N ASN A 25 10.72 2.97 1.81
CA ASN A 25 10.48 3.02 0.37
C ASN A 25 9.14 2.37 0.03
N PHE A 26 8.71 2.59 -1.21
CA PHE A 26 7.40 2.13 -1.65
C PHE A 26 7.44 1.93 -3.16
N THR A 27 6.91 0.82 -3.62
CA THR A 27 6.72 0.53 -5.03
C THR A 27 5.34 -0.09 -5.19
N ALA A 28 4.62 0.34 -6.21
CA ALA A 28 3.34 -0.26 -6.58
C ALA A 28 3.47 -0.87 -7.96
N ASP A 29 3.10 -2.13 -8.09
CA ASP A 29 3.11 -2.85 -9.36
C ASP A 29 1.70 -3.32 -9.66
N PHE A 30 1.31 -3.22 -10.92
CA PHE A 30 -0.05 -3.53 -11.33
C PHE A 30 -0.07 -4.48 -12.52
N THR A 31 -1.01 -5.41 -12.49
CA THR A 31 -1.42 -6.17 -13.66
C THR A 31 -2.85 -5.76 -14.01
N ASN A 32 -3.52 -6.49 -14.91
CA ASN A 32 -4.86 -6.11 -15.32
C ASN A 32 -5.87 -6.17 -14.18
N ASP A 33 -5.72 -7.15 -13.28
CA ASP A 33 -6.72 -7.39 -12.25
C ASP A 33 -6.13 -7.50 -10.85
N GLU A 34 -4.84 -7.23 -10.68
CA GLU A 34 -4.20 -7.30 -9.37
C GLU A 34 -3.15 -6.21 -9.22
N GLY A 35 -2.83 -5.92 -7.98
CA GLY A 35 -1.75 -5.01 -7.65
C GLY A 35 -0.97 -5.52 -6.46
N CYS A 36 0.18 -4.91 -6.25
CA CYS A 36 1.05 -5.24 -5.13
C CYS A 36 1.76 -4.00 -4.66
N PHE A 37 1.69 -3.72 -3.36
CA PHE A 37 2.54 -2.73 -2.72
C PHE A 37 3.74 -3.44 -2.13
N THR A 38 4.93 -2.93 -2.43
CA THR A 38 6.17 -3.41 -1.82
C THR A 38 6.80 -2.24 -1.08
N PHE A 39 7.19 -2.45 0.14
CA PHE A 39 7.75 -1.39 0.96
C PHE A 39 8.70 -1.99 1.98
N THR A 40 9.53 -1.13 2.58
CA THR A 40 10.43 -1.54 3.65
C THR A 40 9.96 -0.89 4.95
N LEU A 41 9.77 -1.70 5.96
CA LEU A 41 9.32 -1.27 7.27
C LEU A 41 10.30 -1.80 8.31
N HIS A 42 10.90 -0.91 9.08
CA HIS A 42 11.92 -1.27 10.07
C HIS A 42 13.05 -2.08 9.44
N GLY A 43 13.45 -1.73 8.23
CA GLY A 43 14.52 -2.41 7.53
C GLY A 43 14.15 -3.76 6.92
N ARG A 44 12.89 -4.14 6.97
CA ARG A 44 12.42 -5.44 6.45
C ARG A 44 11.56 -5.23 5.21
N PRO A 45 11.81 -5.98 4.13
CA PRO A 45 10.95 -5.90 2.95
C PRO A 45 9.58 -6.51 3.26
N CYS A 46 8.55 -5.83 2.82
CA CYS A 46 7.15 -6.23 3.04
C CYS A 46 6.39 -6.08 1.75
N SER A 47 5.31 -6.86 1.58
CA SER A 47 4.45 -6.72 0.42
C SER A 47 3.00 -6.99 0.81
N ILE A 48 2.09 -6.31 0.11
CA ILE A 48 0.65 -6.53 0.25
C ILE A 48 0.08 -6.64 -1.15
N HIS A 49 -0.54 -7.78 -1.44
CA HIS A 49 -1.19 -8.06 -2.72
C HIS A 49 -2.67 -7.78 -2.60
N PHE A 50 -3.26 -7.25 -3.65
CA PHE A 50 -4.69 -6.98 -3.66
C PHE A 50 -5.26 -7.18 -5.07
N GLY A 51 -6.56 -7.37 -5.15
CA GLY A 51 -7.23 -7.57 -6.42
C GLY A 51 -8.12 -6.40 -6.78
N PHE A 52 -8.35 -6.20 -8.08
CA PHE A 52 -9.33 -5.24 -8.57
C PHE A 52 -10.59 -6.03 -8.92
N GLY A 53 -11.68 -5.73 -8.22
CA GLY A 53 -12.92 -6.46 -8.42
C GLY A 53 -12.92 -7.87 -7.86
N LYS A 54 -11.90 -8.22 -7.06
CA LYS A 54 -11.79 -9.54 -6.43
C LYS A 54 -10.90 -9.41 -5.21
N LEU A 55 -10.92 -10.42 -4.35
CA LEU A 55 -10.04 -10.48 -3.18
C LEU A 55 -8.82 -11.32 -3.51
N VAL A 56 -7.67 -10.87 -3.04
CA VAL A 56 -6.42 -11.62 -3.12
C VAL A 56 -5.94 -11.84 -1.70
N CYS A 57 -5.56 -13.06 -1.38
CA CYS A 57 -5.15 -13.46 -0.03
C CYS A 57 -3.63 -13.50 0.07
N GLY A 58 -3.12 -13.30 1.29
CA GLY A 58 -1.70 -13.38 1.56
C GLY A 58 -1.44 -13.35 3.06
N GLN A 59 -0.18 -13.16 3.41
CA GLN A 59 0.25 -13.00 4.80
C GLN A 59 0.52 -11.54 5.05
N PHE A 60 -0.15 -10.96 6.04
CA PHE A 60 0.03 -9.55 6.36
C PHE A 60 1.42 -9.34 6.95
N PRO A 61 2.20 -8.38 6.42
CA PRO A 61 3.57 -8.20 6.88
C PRO A 61 3.64 -7.80 8.35
N VAL A 62 4.74 -8.17 9.00
CA VAL A 62 5.03 -7.89 10.40
C VAL A 62 4.26 -8.82 11.33
N TYR A 63 2.96 -8.96 11.13
CA TYR A 63 2.09 -9.70 12.03
C TYR A 63 1.84 -11.13 11.61
N ASP A 64 2.19 -11.45 10.36
CA ASP A 64 2.13 -12.81 9.84
C ASP A 64 0.73 -13.42 9.94
N GLN A 65 -0.28 -12.60 9.79
CA GLN A 65 -1.68 -13.00 9.82
C GLN A 65 -2.23 -13.07 8.40
N ARG A 66 -3.10 -14.03 8.13
CA ARG A 66 -3.72 -14.12 6.81
C ARG A 66 -4.64 -12.93 6.58
N TYR A 67 -4.65 -12.46 5.35
CA TYR A 67 -5.52 -11.35 4.97
C TYR A 67 -6.10 -11.59 3.59
N ALA A 68 -7.16 -10.84 3.27
CA ALA A 68 -7.72 -10.76 1.93
C ALA A 68 -7.88 -9.28 1.60
N ALA A 69 -7.45 -8.88 0.42
CA ALA A 69 -7.42 -7.47 0.08
C ALA A 69 -7.94 -7.19 -1.32
N SER A 70 -8.58 -6.04 -1.47
CA SER A 70 -9.05 -5.55 -2.76
C SER A 70 -8.74 -4.07 -2.86
N GLY A 71 -8.68 -3.57 -4.10
CA GLY A 71 -8.41 -2.18 -4.37
C GLY A 71 -9.34 -1.63 -5.42
N VAL A 72 -9.50 -0.32 -5.41
CA VAL A 72 -10.29 0.38 -6.41
C VAL A 72 -9.69 1.76 -6.63
N TRP A 73 -9.68 2.18 -7.89
CA TRP A 73 -9.31 3.56 -8.21
C TRP A 73 -10.54 4.43 -7.95
N VAL A 74 -10.42 5.34 -7.00
CA VAL A 74 -11.53 6.24 -6.66
C VAL A 74 -11.46 7.54 -7.43
N SER A 75 -10.34 7.81 -8.07
CA SER A 75 -10.18 8.93 -9.02
C SER A 75 -9.02 8.58 -9.94
N GLU A 76 -8.64 9.51 -10.82
CA GLU A 76 -7.58 9.26 -11.79
C GLU A 76 -6.24 8.95 -11.15
N ASN A 77 -5.98 9.48 -9.95
CA ASN A 77 -4.69 9.34 -9.32
C ASN A 77 -4.77 8.82 -7.88
N THR A 78 -5.93 8.37 -7.44
CA THR A 78 -6.10 7.92 -6.06
C THR A 78 -6.59 6.49 -6.03
N LEU A 79 -5.80 5.64 -5.39
CA LEU A 79 -6.08 4.22 -5.24
C LEU A 79 -6.45 3.94 -3.78
N TYR A 80 -7.53 3.21 -3.57
CA TYR A 80 -7.95 2.82 -2.24
C TYR A 80 -7.86 1.31 -2.12
N VAL A 81 -7.12 0.84 -1.13
CA VAL A 81 -6.91 -0.59 -0.88
C VAL A 81 -7.34 -0.91 0.55
N ARG A 82 -8.14 -1.95 0.68
CA ARG A 82 -8.58 -2.43 1.99
C ARG A 82 -8.11 -3.87 2.17
N ALA A 83 -7.35 -4.09 3.24
CA ALA A 83 -6.88 -5.42 3.61
C ALA A 83 -7.62 -5.85 4.87
N HIS A 84 -8.34 -6.98 4.78
CA HIS A 84 -9.04 -7.56 5.92
C HIS A 84 -8.21 -8.68 6.49
N VAL A 85 -7.86 -8.58 7.77
CA VAL A 85 -7.15 -9.64 8.47
C VAL A 85 -8.18 -10.66 8.94
N ILE A 86 -7.96 -11.91 8.60
CA ILE A 86 -8.96 -12.97 8.76
C ILE A 86 -8.39 -14.17 9.51
N ASP A 87 -7.38 -13.95 10.32
CA ASP A 87 -6.73 -15.03 11.08
C ASP A 87 -7.06 -14.88 12.58
N ALA A 88 -6.07 -15.07 13.45
CA ALA A 88 -6.26 -15.01 14.89
C ALA A 88 -6.82 -13.68 15.37
N PHE A 89 -6.47 -12.62 14.65
CA PHE A 89 -7.00 -11.28 14.94
C PHE A 89 -7.89 -10.85 13.79
N VAL A 90 -8.95 -10.13 14.10
CA VAL A 90 -9.89 -9.63 13.11
C VAL A 90 -9.80 -8.12 13.07
N GLY A 91 -9.58 -7.57 11.90
CA GLY A 91 -9.48 -6.13 11.74
C GLY A 91 -9.24 -5.79 10.28
N SER A 92 -9.04 -4.52 9.99
CA SER A 92 -8.71 -4.13 8.63
C SER A 92 -7.72 -2.98 8.64
N VAL A 93 -6.95 -2.91 7.56
CA VAL A 93 -6.02 -1.81 7.30
C VAL A 93 -6.40 -1.23 5.96
N HIS A 94 -6.54 0.08 5.92
CA HIS A 94 -6.97 0.80 4.72
C HIS A 94 -5.81 1.67 4.25
N PHE A 95 -5.57 1.64 2.95
CA PHE A 95 -4.55 2.47 2.31
C PHE A 95 -5.22 3.34 1.26
N GLU A 96 -4.98 4.63 1.34
CA GLU A 96 -5.39 5.54 0.28
C GLU A 96 -4.11 6.14 -0.29
N VAL A 97 -3.82 5.83 -1.55
CA VAL A 97 -2.56 6.18 -2.18
C VAL A 97 -2.84 7.21 -3.26
N VAL A 98 -2.27 8.40 -3.10
CA VAL A 98 -2.45 9.49 -4.04
C VAL A 98 -1.14 9.68 -4.80
N PHE A 99 -1.18 9.49 -6.11
CA PHE A 99 -0.01 9.61 -6.96
C PHE A 99 0.05 11.00 -7.59
N GLY A 100 1.16 11.70 -7.37
CA GLY A 100 1.44 12.95 -8.05
C GLY A 100 2.41 12.73 -9.20
N ASP A 101 2.93 13.81 -9.77
CA ASP A 101 3.85 13.72 -10.90
C ASP A 101 5.14 13.02 -10.52
N ALA A 102 5.69 13.37 -9.37
CA ALA A 102 6.96 12.81 -8.92
C ALA A 102 6.91 12.40 -7.45
N ASP A 103 5.70 12.35 -6.87
CA ASP A 103 5.56 12.02 -5.46
C ASP A 103 4.38 11.10 -5.25
N VAL A 104 4.30 10.57 -4.03
CA VAL A 104 3.18 9.74 -3.61
C VAL A 104 2.87 10.07 -2.15
N THR A 105 1.59 10.12 -1.83
CA THR A 105 1.14 10.25 -0.45
C THR A 105 0.32 9.03 -0.11
N VAL A 106 0.68 8.37 0.98
CA VAL A 106 -0.01 7.16 1.43
C VAL A 106 -0.66 7.47 2.75
N PHE A 107 -1.98 7.43 2.76
CA PHE A 107 -2.77 7.57 4.00
C PHE A 107 -3.11 6.17 4.47
N MET A 108 -2.89 5.91 5.73
CA MET A 108 -3.15 4.61 6.32
C MET A 108 -4.08 4.75 7.50
N ARG A 109 -4.98 3.78 7.65
CA ARG A 109 -5.91 3.75 8.77
C ARG A 109 -6.17 2.30 9.13
N LYS A 110 -6.12 2.02 10.41
CA LYS A 110 -6.44 0.68 10.91
C LYS A 110 -7.78 0.70 11.64
N GLN A 111 -8.43 -0.46 11.63
CA GLN A 111 -9.66 -0.69 12.40
C GLN A 111 -9.43 -1.86 13.34
N GLU A 112 -8.46 -1.72 14.20
CA GLU A 112 -8.12 -2.67 15.24
C GLU A 112 -7.34 -1.90 16.29
N GLU A 113 -7.66 -2.06 17.57
CA GLU A 113 -7.17 -1.16 18.61
C GLU A 113 -5.77 -1.49 19.09
N SER A 114 -5.39 -2.76 19.06
CA SER A 114 -4.16 -3.22 19.70
C SER A 114 -2.99 -3.42 18.77
N LEU A 115 -3.26 -3.72 17.50
CA LEU A 115 -2.23 -4.12 16.55
C LEU A 115 -2.19 -3.17 15.37
N PHE A 116 -1.21 -3.39 14.51
CA PHE A 116 -1.08 -2.65 13.24
C PHE A 116 -0.85 -1.17 13.43
N GLY A 117 -0.27 -0.78 14.58
CA GLY A 117 -0.03 0.64 14.87
C GLY A 117 0.84 1.34 13.84
N GLU A 118 1.70 0.58 13.14
CA GLU A 118 2.53 1.12 12.08
C GLU A 118 1.69 1.63 10.91
N PHE A 119 0.49 1.10 10.74
CA PHE A 119 -0.36 1.38 9.58
C PHE A 119 -1.39 2.45 9.93
N GLN A 120 -0.92 3.57 10.42
CA GLN A 120 -1.72 4.74 10.74
C GLN A 120 -1.01 6.01 10.31
N GLY A 121 -1.77 7.04 9.99
CA GLY A 121 -1.22 8.33 9.60
C GLY A 121 -0.98 8.43 8.12
N HIS A 122 0.00 9.22 7.72
CA HIS A 122 0.29 9.39 6.31
C HIS A 122 1.80 9.47 6.08
N LEU A 123 2.19 9.12 4.87
CA LEU A 123 3.58 9.11 4.42
C LEU A 123 3.67 9.86 3.11
N VAL A 124 4.74 10.61 2.92
CA VAL A 124 5.00 11.32 1.66
C VAL A 124 6.31 10.80 1.10
N GLY A 125 6.27 10.38 -0.16
CA GLY A 125 7.45 9.86 -0.84
C GLY A 125 7.71 10.57 -2.15
N MET A 126 8.97 10.56 -2.57
CA MET A 126 9.41 11.14 -3.84
C MET A 126 9.99 10.06 -4.71
N VAL A 127 9.82 10.19 -6.01
CA VAL A 127 10.38 9.24 -6.97
C VAL A 127 11.89 9.14 -6.78
N CYS A 128 12.37 7.91 -6.65
CA CYS A 128 13.77 7.63 -6.42
C CYS A 128 14.49 7.51 -7.77
N GLY A 129 15.72 8.00 -7.80
CA GLY A 129 16.53 7.86 -9.01
C GLY A 129 16.12 8.76 -10.14
N CYS A 130 15.40 9.77 -9.83
CA CYS A 130 14.91 10.75 -10.78
C CYS A 130 15.99 11.79 -11.04
N LEU A 131 16.99 11.43 -11.73
CA LEU A 131 18.16 12.32 -11.90
C LEU A 131 18.25 12.91 -13.26
#